data_80fde7947e328f8f822786d278ccde91
#
_entry.id   80fde7947e328f8f822786d278ccde91
#
_cell.length_a   1.000
_cell.length_b   1.000
_cell.length_c   1.000
_cell.angle_alpha   90.00
_cell.angle_beta   90.00
_cell.angle_gamma   90.00
#
_symmetry.space_group_name_H-M   'P 1'
#
loop_
_entity.id
_entity.type
_entity.pdbx_description
1 polymer ?
#
loop_
_entity_poly.entity_id
_entity_poly.type
_entity_poly.pdbx_seq_one_letter_code
_entity_poly.pdbx_strand_id
1 'polypeptide(L)'
;KNFISKVQVKTRNRNTIPLSEPLIRILEKWKGRNKVFVFDLLPENFDINDHEAIYRRRNSWNNTINTSLRCISHDLKWNQDLTFHVSRHTWAVLALAHGAEISEISRLLGHASTGVTERVYAEFLPDNLATVVSKLGFCFIPDMNAKQKKVVSR
;
A
#
# COMPACT_ATOMS: atom_id res chain seq x y z
N LYS A 1 5.31 14.32 14.61
CA LYS A 1 4.73 13.23 13.77
C LYS A 1 5.87 12.31 13.37
N ASN A 2 5.74 11.03 13.69
CA ASN A 2 6.76 10.02 13.37
C ASN A 2 6.55 9.53 11.93
N PHE A 3 7.61 9.47 11.14
CA PHE A 3 7.57 8.97 9.76
C PHE A 3 8.87 8.25 9.39
N ILE A 4 8.80 7.34 8.43
CA ILE A 4 9.96 6.75 7.76
C ILE A 4 10.15 7.50 6.46
N SER A 5 11.37 7.99 6.21
CA SER A 5 11.77 8.58 4.94
C SER A 5 12.75 7.67 4.23
N LYS A 6 12.45 7.31 2.98
CA LYS A 6 13.27 6.44 2.15
C LYS A 6 13.48 7.09 0.79
N VAL A 7 14.72 7.14 0.34
CA VAL A 7 15.05 7.48 -1.05
C VAL A 7 15.08 6.21 -1.88
N GLN A 8 14.29 6.16 -2.94
CA GLN A 8 14.29 5.02 -3.86
C GLN A 8 15.51 5.09 -4.77
N VAL A 9 16.29 4.03 -4.81
CA VAL A 9 17.53 3.98 -5.61
C VAL A 9 17.23 4.14 -7.11
N LYS A 10 16.14 3.52 -7.60
CA LYS A 10 15.79 3.51 -9.03
C LYS A 10 15.23 4.85 -9.53
N THR A 11 14.41 5.52 -8.76
CA THR A 11 13.68 6.74 -9.17
C THR A 11 14.21 8.00 -8.53
N ARG A 12 15.11 7.88 -7.54
CA ARG A 12 15.62 8.95 -6.65
C ARG A 12 14.51 9.74 -5.92
N ASN A 13 13.28 9.28 -6.00
CA ASN A 13 12.16 9.90 -5.29
C ASN A 13 12.24 9.60 -3.80
N ARG A 14 12.01 10.64 -2.99
CA ARG A 14 11.88 10.50 -1.55
C ARG A 14 10.45 10.07 -1.24
N ASN A 15 10.30 8.88 -0.67
CA ASN A 15 9.03 8.39 -0.15
C ASN A 15 8.98 8.57 1.37
N THR A 16 7.94 9.22 1.86
CA THR A 16 7.72 9.48 3.28
C THR A 16 6.45 8.78 3.72
N ILE A 17 6.59 7.84 4.63
CA ILE A 17 5.49 7.00 5.13
C ILE A 17 5.25 7.36 6.59
N PRO A 18 4.06 7.84 6.96
CA PRO A 18 3.71 8.07 8.36
C PRO A 18 3.68 6.75 9.13
N LEU A 19 4.17 6.78 10.36
CA LEU A 19 4.14 5.61 11.25
C LEU A 19 2.75 5.48 11.87
N SER A 20 2.08 4.37 11.60
CA SER A 20 0.88 3.96 12.32
C SER A 20 1.25 3.28 13.64
N GLU A 21 0.32 3.26 14.58
CA GLU A 21 0.52 2.61 15.89
C GLU A 21 0.97 1.12 15.77
N PRO A 22 0.36 0.27 14.91
CA PRO A 22 0.84 -1.09 14.72
C PRO A 22 2.29 -1.15 14.21
N LEU A 23 2.68 -0.23 13.33
CA LEU A 23 4.05 -0.18 12.79
C LEU A 23 5.04 0.24 13.88
N ILE A 24 4.69 1.20 14.74
CA ILE A 24 5.50 1.61 15.88
C ILE A 24 5.76 0.42 16.80
N ARG A 25 4.71 -0.35 17.15
CA ARG A 25 4.84 -1.56 18.00
C ARG A 25 5.76 -2.61 17.38
N ILE A 26 5.74 -2.78 16.07
CA ILE A 26 6.66 -3.69 15.38
C ILE A 26 8.10 -3.17 15.51
N LEU A 27 8.33 -1.89 15.25
CA LEU A 27 9.66 -1.29 15.35
C LEU A 27 10.24 -1.36 16.77
N GLU A 28 9.40 -1.16 17.78
CA GLU A 28 9.78 -1.26 19.20
C GLU A 28 10.26 -2.67 19.58
N LYS A 29 9.66 -3.72 19.02
CA LYS A 29 10.11 -5.11 19.24
C LYS A 29 11.54 -5.38 18.71
N TRP A 30 11.96 -4.62 17.71
CA TRP A 30 13.29 -4.77 17.09
C TRP A 30 14.30 -3.78 17.65
N LYS A 31 13.86 -2.79 18.40
CA LYS A 31 14.73 -1.75 18.97
C LYS A 31 15.81 -2.38 19.88
N GLY A 32 17.06 -2.01 19.65
CA GLY A 32 18.20 -2.43 20.44
C GLY A 32 18.74 -3.84 20.13
N ARG A 33 18.16 -4.58 19.18
CA ARG A 33 18.70 -5.87 18.73
C ARG A 33 19.94 -5.70 17.84
N ASN A 34 20.00 -4.62 17.10
CA ASN A 34 21.13 -4.25 16.27
C ASN A 34 21.42 -2.76 16.47
N LYS A 35 22.70 -2.37 16.55
CA LYS A 35 23.11 -0.97 16.81
C LYS A 35 23.09 -0.12 15.53
N VAL A 36 23.19 -0.75 14.36
CA VAL A 36 23.33 -0.07 13.06
C VAL A 36 22.05 -0.15 12.25
N PHE A 37 21.39 -1.33 12.24
CA PHE A 37 20.23 -1.57 11.41
C PHE A 37 18.95 -1.66 12.25
N VAL A 38 17.83 -1.22 11.68
CA VAL A 38 16.52 -1.27 12.32
C VAL A 38 16.09 -2.71 12.60
N PHE A 39 16.34 -3.61 11.65
CA PHE A 39 16.06 -5.04 11.78
C PHE A 39 17.38 -5.81 11.84
N ASP A 40 17.43 -6.83 12.69
CA ASP A 40 18.59 -7.71 12.85
C ASP A 40 18.70 -8.73 11.70
N LEU A 41 18.72 -8.24 10.47
CA LEU A 41 18.83 -9.02 9.24
C LEU A 41 20.25 -9.00 8.66
N LEU A 42 21.04 -8.03 9.08
CA LEU A 42 22.43 -7.85 8.66
C LEU A 42 23.32 -7.70 9.88
N PRO A 43 24.53 -8.24 9.86
CA PRO A 43 25.48 -8.03 10.95
C PRO A 43 25.88 -6.55 11.06
N GLU A 44 26.22 -6.08 12.25
CA GLU A 44 26.55 -4.66 12.50
C GLU A 44 27.72 -4.16 11.66
N ASN A 45 28.66 -5.02 11.31
CA ASN A 45 29.82 -4.73 10.47
C ASN A 45 29.57 -4.93 8.97
N PHE A 46 28.31 -5.07 8.52
CA PHE A 46 27.98 -5.25 7.12
C PHE A 46 28.29 -3.98 6.32
N ASP A 47 29.09 -4.10 5.25
CA ASP A 47 29.40 -2.97 4.38
C ASP A 47 28.20 -2.64 3.48
N ILE A 48 27.57 -1.49 3.75
CA ILE A 48 26.43 -0.98 2.97
C ILE A 48 26.83 -0.41 1.59
N ASN A 49 28.13 -0.28 1.30
CA ASN A 49 28.63 0.16 0.00
C ASN A 49 28.95 -1.02 -0.92
N ASP A 50 29.05 -2.24 -0.38
CA ASP A 50 29.13 -3.45 -1.19
C ASP A 50 27.77 -3.80 -1.80
N HIS A 51 27.51 -3.22 -2.99
CA HIS A 51 26.25 -3.42 -3.72
C HIS A 51 26.00 -4.88 -4.10
N GLU A 52 27.05 -5.65 -4.34
CA GLU A 52 26.91 -7.06 -4.70
C GLU A 52 26.52 -7.91 -3.48
N ALA A 53 27.15 -7.68 -2.33
CA ALA A 53 26.77 -8.33 -1.08
C ALA A 53 25.32 -7.99 -0.69
N ILE A 54 24.91 -6.72 -0.81
CA ILE A 54 23.51 -6.31 -0.60
C ILE A 54 22.56 -7.05 -1.55
N TYR A 55 22.90 -7.11 -2.84
CA TYR A 55 22.08 -7.80 -3.84
C TYR A 55 21.92 -9.29 -3.51
N ARG A 56 23.03 -9.99 -3.22
CA ARG A 56 23.03 -11.41 -2.83
C ARG A 56 22.20 -11.64 -1.56
N ARG A 57 22.39 -10.82 -0.54
CA ARG A 57 21.67 -10.96 0.73
C ARG A 57 20.17 -10.75 0.58
N ARG A 58 19.79 -9.69 -0.16
CA ARG A 58 18.38 -9.40 -0.48
C ARG A 58 17.72 -10.56 -1.22
N ASN A 59 18.38 -11.11 -2.24
CA ASN A 59 17.84 -12.24 -3.01
C ASN A 59 17.70 -13.50 -2.16
N SER A 60 18.70 -13.78 -1.32
CA SER A 60 18.65 -14.91 -0.37
C SER A 60 17.42 -14.78 0.55
N TRP A 61 17.19 -13.62 1.16
CA TRP A 61 16.03 -13.38 2.02
C TRP A 61 14.72 -13.48 1.28
N ASN A 62 14.63 -12.90 0.08
CA ASN A 62 13.42 -13.01 -0.75
C ASN A 62 13.09 -14.47 -1.08
N ASN A 63 14.10 -15.26 -1.44
CA ASN A 63 13.92 -16.68 -1.72
C ASN A 63 13.43 -17.44 -0.49
N THR A 64 14.06 -17.22 0.67
CA THR A 64 13.67 -17.89 1.92
C THR A 64 12.22 -17.55 2.30
N ILE A 65 11.86 -16.26 2.26
CA ILE A 65 10.50 -15.81 2.59
C ILE A 65 9.48 -16.40 1.61
N ASN A 66 9.75 -16.31 0.30
CA ASN A 66 8.82 -16.81 -0.71
C ASN A 66 8.68 -18.33 -0.66
N THR A 67 9.75 -19.07 -0.33
CA THR A 67 9.66 -20.52 -0.12
C THR A 67 8.75 -20.84 1.05
N SER A 68 8.92 -20.17 2.19
CA SER A 68 8.03 -20.35 3.35
C SER A 68 6.57 -20.01 3.05
N LEU A 69 6.34 -18.92 2.29
CA LEU A 69 4.99 -18.51 1.89
C LEU A 69 4.34 -19.52 0.95
N ARG A 70 5.09 -20.13 0.01
CA ARG A 70 4.57 -21.20 -0.85
C ARG A 70 4.21 -22.46 -0.03
N CYS A 71 5.02 -22.83 0.96
CA CYS A 71 4.66 -23.92 1.86
C CYS A 71 3.32 -23.64 2.55
N ILE A 72 3.11 -22.42 3.05
CA ILE A 72 1.84 -22.02 3.68
C ILE A 72 0.68 -22.12 2.68
N SER A 73 0.82 -21.62 1.45
CA SER A 73 -0.26 -21.72 0.45
C SER A 73 -0.56 -23.16 0.06
N HIS A 74 0.44 -24.00 -0.03
CA HIS A 74 0.27 -25.43 -0.28
C HIS A 74 -0.48 -26.12 0.88
N ASP A 75 -0.07 -25.87 2.13
CA ASP A 75 -0.70 -26.44 3.32
C ASP A 75 -2.17 -26.02 3.45
N LEU A 76 -2.47 -24.77 3.06
CA LEU A 76 -3.83 -24.23 3.01
C LEU A 76 -4.62 -24.67 1.75
N LYS A 77 -4.00 -25.44 0.86
CA LYS A 77 -4.59 -25.89 -0.42
C LYS A 77 -5.08 -24.72 -1.29
N TRP A 78 -4.37 -23.62 -1.29
CA TRP A 78 -4.68 -22.50 -2.17
C TRP A 78 -4.21 -22.79 -3.59
N ASN A 79 -5.03 -22.37 -4.58
CA ASN A 79 -4.71 -22.57 -6.00
C ASN A 79 -3.65 -21.62 -6.53
N GLN A 80 -3.17 -20.69 -5.72
CA GLN A 80 -2.19 -19.68 -6.12
C GLN A 80 -1.04 -19.62 -5.12
N ASP A 81 0.16 -19.42 -5.63
CA ASP A 81 1.35 -19.23 -4.82
C ASP A 81 1.29 -17.91 -4.04
N LEU A 82 1.41 -18.01 -2.74
CA LEU A 82 1.60 -16.84 -1.89
C LEU A 82 3.05 -16.36 -2.00
N THR A 83 3.25 -15.09 -2.31
CA THR A 83 4.57 -14.46 -2.37
C THR A 83 4.61 -13.19 -1.53
N PHE A 84 5.82 -12.75 -1.16
CA PHE A 84 5.98 -11.49 -0.42
C PHE A 84 5.39 -10.29 -1.16
N HIS A 85 5.39 -10.31 -2.49
CA HIS A 85 4.83 -9.22 -3.30
C HIS A 85 3.30 -9.15 -3.22
N VAL A 86 2.63 -10.26 -2.94
CA VAL A 86 1.16 -10.30 -2.75
C VAL A 86 0.73 -9.40 -1.61
N SER A 87 1.52 -9.30 -0.52
CA SER A 87 1.19 -8.40 0.60
C SER A 87 1.04 -6.93 0.15
N ARG A 88 1.87 -6.51 -0.81
CA ARG A 88 1.82 -5.16 -1.39
C ARG A 88 0.54 -4.96 -2.22
N HIS A 89 0.17 -5.95 -3.03
CA HIS A 89 -1.09 -5.90 -3.80
C HIS A 89 -2.31 -5.91 -2.88
N THR A 90 -2.33 -6.80 -1.89
CA THR A 90 -3.41 -6.87 -0.90
C THR A 90 -3.60 -5.55 -0.18
N TRP A 91 -2.51 -4.91 0.26
CA TRP A 91 -2.58 -3.61 0.90
C TRP A 91 -3.20 -2.55 -0.02
N ALA A 92 -2.79 -2.51 -1.29
CA ALA A 92 -3.32 -1.54 -2.24
C ALA A 92 -4.81 -1.74 -2.53
N VAL A 93 -5.26 -2.99 -2.70
CA VAL A 93 -6.69 -3.33 -2.89
C VAL A 93 -7.49 -2.95 -1.65
N LEU A 94 -7.00 -3.26 -0.46
CA LEU A 94 -7.66 -2.87 0.78
C LEU A 94 -7.73 -1.35 0.94
N ALA A 95 -6.67 -0.62 0.60
CA ALA A 95 -6.67 0.84 0.64
C ALA A 95 -7.73 1.43 -0.32
N LEU A 96 -7.83 0.91 -1.56
CA LEU A 96 -8.89 1.29 -2.51
C LEU A 96 -10.28 0.99 -1.95
N ALA A 97 -10.50 -0.19 -1.40
CA ALA A 97 -11.77 -0.58 -0.81
C ALA A 97 -12.18 0.33 0.37
N HIS A 98 -11.21 0.95 1.06
CA HIS A 98 -11.43 1.93 2.11
C HIS A 98 -11.46 3.39 1.61
N GLY A 99 -11.52 3.60 0.29
CA GLY A 99 -11.71 4.91 -0.31
C GLY A 99 -10.44 5.75 -0.48
N ALA A 100 -9.25 5.14 -0.36
CA ALA A 100 -8.01 5.83 -0.69
C ALA A 100 -7.92 6.09 -2.21
N GLU A 101 -7.38 7.25 -2.60
CA GLU A 101 -7.19 7.59 -4.00
C GLU A 101 -5.99 6.85 -4.60
N ILE A 102 -6.07 6.52 -5.90
CA ILE A 102 -4.98 5.86 -6.64
C ILE A 102 -3.66 6.66 -6.55
N SER A 103 -3.76 7.99 -6.59
CA SER A 103 -2.62 8.90 -6.45
C SER A 103 -1.90 8.74 -5.11
N GLU A 104 -2.67 8.59 -4.02
CA GLU A 104 -2.14 8.38 -2.67
C GLU A 104 -1.48 7.00 -2.55
N ILE A 105 -2.14 5.96 -3.06
CA ILE A 105 -1.63 4.60 -3.10
C ILE A 105 -0.33 4.54 -3.90
N SER A 106 -0.30 5.13 -5.10
CA SER A 106 0.88 5.20 -5.96
C SER A 106 2.06 5.85 -5.24
N ARG A 107 1.81 6.97 -4.55
CA ARG A 107 2.83 7.69 -3.77
C ARG A 107 3.34 6.85 -2.61
N LEU A 108 2.46 6.20 -1.83
CA LEU A 108 2.86 5.35 -0.71
C LEU A 108 3.62 4.10 -1.16
N LEU A 109 3.22 3.52 -2.27
CA LEU A 109 3.94 2.41 -2.90
C LEU A 109 5.26 2.86 -3.56
N GLY A 110 5.41 4.16 -3.82
CA GLY A 110 6.59 4.73 -4.45
C GLY A 110 6.69 4.39 -5.94
N HIS A 111 5.57 4.27 -6.64
CA HIS A 111 5.59 4.13 -8.08
C HIS A 111 6.04 5.43 -8.75
N ALA A 112 6.75 5.32 -9.88
CA ALA A 112 7.21 6.48 -10.62
C ALA A 112 6.06 7.27 -11.29
N SER A 113 4.93 6.58 -11.56
CA SER A 113 3.71 7.18 -12.11
C SER A 113 2.47 6.47 -11.57
N THR A 114 1.33 7.16 -11.57
CA THR A 114 0.02 6.59 -11.22
C THR A 114 -0.42 5.52 -12.20
N GLY A 115 -0.03 5.62 -13.47
CA GLY A 115 -0.40 4.66 -14.51
C GLY A 115 -0.02 3.21 -14.23
N VAL A 116 1.04 2.99 -13.42
CA VAL A 116 1.37 1.63 -12.95
C VAL A 116 0.31 1.13 -11.97
N THR A 117 -0.12 1.98 -11.04
CA THR A 117 -1.15 1.66 -10.05
C THR A 117 -2.52 1.48 -10.73
N GLU A 118 -2.87 2.37 -11.63
CA GLU A 118 -4.13 2.30 -12.41
C GLU A 118 -4.23 0.99 -13.19
N ARG A 119 -3.19 0.61 -13.92
CA ARG A 119 -3.18 -0.63 -14.71
C ARG A 119 -3.35 -1.88 -13.86
N VAL A 120 -2.70 -1.93 -12.69
CA VAL A 120 -2.72 -3.11 -11.82
C VAL A 120 -4.04 -3.22 -11.06
N TYR A 121 -4.68 -2.09 -10.75
CA TYR A 121 -5.88 -2.07 -9.89
C TYR A 121 -7.14 -1.59 -10.61
N ALA A 122 -7.10 -1.38 -11.94
CA ALA A 122 -8.24 -0.97 -12.75
C ALA A 122 -9.46 -1.90 -12.60
N GLU A 123 -9.22 -3.19 -12.42
CA GLU A 123 -10.28 -4.19 -12.24
C GLU A 123 -11.05 -4.03 -10.92
N PHE A 124 -10.46 -3.34 -9.95
CA PHE A 124 -11.06 -3.08 -8.62
C PHE A 124 -11.79 -1.73 -8.54
N LEU A 125 -11.88 -0.99 -9.66
CA LEU A 125 -12.50 0.34 -9.74
C LEU A 125 -13.97 0.37 -10.22
N PRO A 126 -14.57 -0.69 -10.80
CA PRO A 126 -15.87 -0.57 -11.49
C PRO A 126 -16.99 -0.02 -10.63
N ASP A 127 -17.04 -0.35 -9.34
CA ASP A 127 -18.15 0.05 -8.46
C ASP A 127 -18.08 1.53 -8.03
N ASN A 128 -16.92 2.16 -8.13
CA ASN A 128 -16.80 3.58 -7.78
C ASN A 128 -17.39 4.54 -8.81
N LEU A 129 -17.45 4.17 -10.10
CA LEU A 129 -18.04 5.02 -11.12
C LEU A 129 -19.55 5.19 -10.92
N ALA A 130 -20.27 4.13 -10.56
CA ALA A 130 -21.69 4.21 -10.24
C ALA A 130 -21.94 5.09 -9.01
N THR A 131 -21.08 4.99 -8.00
CA THR A 131 -21.13 5.82 -6.79
C THR A 131 -20.80 7.28 -7.08
N VAL A 132 -19.82 7.56 -7.94
CA VAL A 132 -19.48 8.92 -8.36
C VAL A 132 -20.62 9.53 -9.17
N VAL A 133 -21.19 8.78 -10.12
CA VAL A 133 -22.34 9.23 -10.92
C VAL A 133 -23.55 9.48 -10.03
N SER A 134 -23.83 8.63 -9.05
CA SER A 134 -24.94 8.86 -8.10
C SER A 134 -24.71 10.10 -7.23
N LYS A 135 -23.49 10.33 -6.75
CA LYS A 135 -23.15 11.56 -6.00
C LYS A 135 -23.28 12.82 -6.85
N LEU A 136 -22.84 12.77 -8.11
CA LEU A 136 -22.99 13.89 -9.05
C LEU A 136 -24.45 14.12 -9.41
N GLY A 137 -25.27 13.07 -9.58
CA GLY A 137 -26.69 13.17 -9.81
C GLY A 137 -27.45 13.93 -8.72
N PHE A 138 -27.08 13.75 -7.45
CA PHE A 138 -27.61 14.54 -6.34
C PHE A 138 -27.25 16.02 -6.39
N CYS A 139 -26.11 16.38 -6.98
CA CYS A 139 -25.68 17.78 -7.09
C CYS A 139 -26.39 18.56 -8.21
N PHE A 140 -26.93 17.86 -9.22
CA PHE A 140 -27.53 18.48 -10.42
C PHE A 140 -29.04 18.43 -10.46
N ILE A 141 -29.74 17.78 -9.52
CA ILE A 141 -31.20 17.83 -9.42
C ILE A 141 -31.56 19.00 -8.50
N PRO A 142 -32.04 20.15 -9.02
CA PRO A 142 -32.60 21.18 -8.14
C PRO A 142 -33.76 20.54 -7.38
N ASP A 143 -33.83 20.81 -6.09
CA ASP A 143 -34.90 20.31 -5.22
C ASP A 143 -36.27 20.70 -5.77
N MET A 144 -36.86 19.83 -6.61
CA MET A 144 -38.18 20.03 -7.22
C MET A 144 -39.30 20.06 -6.17
N ASN A 145 -39.03 19.65 -4.92
CA ASN A 145 -39.98 19.66 -3.81
C ASN A 145 -40.08 21.02 -3.08
N ALA A 146 -39.14 21.93 -3.33
CA ALA A 146 -39.18 23.25 -2.70
C ALA A 146 -40.34 24.15 -3.23
N LYS A 147 -40.91 23.86 -4.40
CA LYS A 147 -42.02 24.65 -4.99
C LYS A 147 -43.42 24.16 -4.62
N GLN A 148 -43.57 22.94 -4.11
CA GLN A 148 -44.93 22.44 -3.75
C GLN A 148 -45.42 22.82 -2.35
N LYS A 149 -44.53 23.26 -1.46
CA LYS A 149 -44.93 23.69 -0.10
C LYS A 149 -45.50 25.11 -0.01
N LYS A 150 -45.47 25.88 -1.10
CA LYS A 150 -46.04 27.27 -1.11
C LYS A 150 -47.43 27.41 -1.69
N VAL A 151 -48.07 26.33 -2.18
CA VAL A 151 -49.39 26.39 -2.82
C VAL A 151 -50.53 25.85 -1.95
N VAL A 152 -50.27 25.26 -0.78
CA VAL A 152 -51.28 24.66 0.09
C VAL A 152 -51.60 25.52 1.34
N SER A 153 -51.09 26.75 1.41
CA SER A 153 -51.44 27.69 2.47
C SER A 153 -51.96 29.01 1.92
N ARG A 154 -53.13 28.92 1.26
CA ARG A 154 -54.08 30.04 1.06
C ARG A 154 -55.49 29.49 1.07
#